data_8c62835c21d0b5e7b41d372439a840d7
#
_entry.id   8c62835c21d0b5e7b41d372439a840d7
#
_cell.length_a   1.000
_cell.length_b   1.000
_cell.length_c   1.000
_cell.angle_alpha   90.00
_cell.angle_beta   90.00
_cell.angle_gamma   90.00
#
_symmetry.space_group_name_H-M   'P 1'
#
loop_
_entity.id
_entity.type
_entity.pdbx_description
1 polymer ?
#
loop_
_entity_poly.entity_id
_entity_poly.type
_entity_poly.pdbx_seq_one_letter_code
_entity_poly.pdbx_strand_id
1 'polypeptide(L)'
;MMTLPEQVHMVLDRLEAAGWEAFVVGGAVRDALRGCAAGDWDITTDAEPEQIERVFSGERLIETGLRHGTVTVLLDGLPLEITTYRVDGGYSDHRRPDSVTFTRSLRDDLLRRDFTMNALAYHPQTGLVDICGGAEDLARGVVRCVGEPERRFREDGLRILRALRFASVLGFTIEPETAAAIHRCAELLRYLAAERVLSELTKLLCGQNAGAVLREFSDVLAVPIPELRPMFGFAQHNPHHDRDVWQHTVAVVEHIPPEPVLRWAALLHDVGKPPCFSLADDGVGHFYGHAAKSTELADAILTRLRMDTAGRTRITQLIRYHDLPIAPEAKPVRRLMHKLGVEPVRQLFALHIADTCGQSAICAGRVQTYQEAGRVLDALLAADACFSLRDLAVNGSDLLALGLRGRAVGAALQACLDAVMDERVANERAALLAYAAENLHRFANS
;
A
#
# COMPACT_ATOMS: atom_id res chain seq x y z
N MET A 1 -16.84 26.57 13.24
CA MET A 1 -16.01 27.33 12.27
C MET A 1 -14.77 26.49 12.00
N MET A 2 -14.41 26.26 10.74
CA MET A 2 -13.23 25.47 10.38
C MET A 2 -11.96 26.29 10.65
N THR A 3 -10.95 25.69 11.28
CA THR A 3 -9.64 26.32 11.47
C THR A 3 -8.80 26.15 10.21
N LEU A 4 -8.42 27.25 9.58
CA LEU A 4 -7.57 27.28 8.40
C LEU A 4 -6.14 27.71 8.80
N PRO A 5 -5.09 27.22 8.13
CA PRO A 5 -3.76 27.80 8.24
C PRO A 5 -3.72 29.27 7.80
N GLU A 6 -2.78 30.03 8.35
CA GLU A 6 -2.60 31.44 8.01
C GLU A 6 -2.35 31.64 6.50
N GLN A 7 -1.57 30.77 5.88
CA GLN A 7 -1.28 30.82 4.44
C GLN A 7 -2.54 30.61 3.60
N VAL A 8 -3.50 29.80 4.05
CA VAL A 8 -4.79 29.63 3.34
C VAL A 8 -5.62 30.90 3.46
N HIS A 9 -5.69 31.52 4.63
CA HIS A 9 -6.33 32.83 4.80
C HIS A 9 -5.71 33.87 3.88
N MET A 10 -4.37 33.95 3.83
CA MET A 10 -3.68 34.90 2.96
C MET A 10 -4.04 34.71 1.47
N VAL A 11 -4.19 33.46 1.02
CA VAL A 11 -4.59 33.20 -0.38
C VAL A 11 -6.01 33.66 -0.64
N LEU A 12 -6.96 33.33 0.24
CA LEU A 12 -8.34 33.78 0.11
C LEU A 12 -8.43 35.31 0.10
N ASP A 13 -7.83 35.98 1.07
CA ASP A 13 -7.84 37.44 1.20
C ASP A 13 -7.21 38.16 -0.02
N ARG A 14 -6.11 37.62 -0.58
CA ARG A 14 -5.43 38.21 -1.75
C ARG A 14 -6.26 38.06 -3.02
N LEU A 15 -6.94 36.92 -3.22
CA LEU A 15 -7.84 36.71 -4.37
C LEU A 15 -9.06 37.64 -4.26
N GLU A 16 -9.67 37.72 -3.07
CA GLU A 16 -10.81 38.61 -2.83
C GLU A 16 -10.46 40.11 -3.00
N ALA A 17 -9.29 40.52 -2.48
CA ALA A 17 -8.81 41.90 -2.66
C ALA A 17 -8.56 42.25 -4.15
N ALA A 18 -8.28 41.25 -4.99
CA ALA A 18 -8.16 41.39 -6.43
C ALA A 18 -9.52 41.30 -7.18
N GLY A 19 -10.63 41.06 -6.44
CA GLY A 19 -11.98 41.00 -6.97
C GLY A 19 -12.45 39.62 -7.43
N TRP A 20 -11.78 38.54 -6.97
CA TRP A 20 -12.10 37.17 -7.35
C TRP A 20 -12.71 36.41 -6.17
N GLU A 21 -13.70 35.53 -6.44
CA GLU A 21 -14.18 34.58 -5.46
C GLU A 21 -13.13 33.49 -5.20
N ALA A 22 -13.02 33.03 -3.95
CA ALA A 22 -12.17 31.88 -3.62
C ALA A 22 -12.76 31.07 -2.47
N PHE A 23 -12.62 29.73 -2.57
CA PHE A 23 -13.10 28.79 -1.56
C PHE A 23 -12.08 27.68 -1.35
N VAL A 24 -11.93 27.23 -0.11
CA VAL A 24 -11.29 25.96 0.20
C VAL A 24 -12.22 24.83 -0.24
N VAL A 25 -11.70 23.76 -0.84
CA VAL A 25 -12.54 22.69 -1.41
C VAL A 25 -11.97 21.29 -1.15
N GLY A 26 -12.77 20.28 -1.42
CA GLY A 26 -12.32 18.90 -1.56
C GLY A 26 -11.93 18.22 -0.24
N GLY A 27 -10.78 17.56 -0.26
CA GLY A 27 -10.28 16.76 0.86
C GLY A 27 -10.12 17.52 2.16
N ALA A 28 -9.64 18.76 2.10
CA ALA A 28 -9.44 19.60 3.27
C ALA A 28 -10.76 19.92 4.00
N VAL A 29 -11.81 20.26 3.25
CA VAL A 29 -13.13 20.55 3.84
C VAL A 29 -13.72 19.28 4.46
N ARG A 30 -13.68 18.16 3.75
CA ARG A 30 -14.13 16.86 4.26
C ARG A 30 -13.43 16.49 5.57
N ASP A 31 -12.11 16.55 5.61
CA ASP A 31 -11.33 16.08 6.75
C ASP A 31 -11.51 17.03 7.96
N ALA A 32 -11.59 18.32 7.73
CA ALA A 32 -11.91 19.29 8.77
C ALA A 32 -13.31 19.09 9.36
N LEU A 33 -14.33 18.78 8.54
CA LEU A 33 -15.69 18.46 9.04
C LEU A 33 -15.71 17.16 9.86
N ARG A 34 -14.77 16.24 9.62
CA ARG A 34 -14.58 15.02 10.42
C ARG A 34 -13.75 15.25 11.69
N GLY A 35 -13.26 16.46 11.92
CA GLY A 35 -12.36 16.76 13.04
C GLY A 35 -10.94 16.21 12.85
N CYS A 36 -10.55 15.86 11.62
CA CYS A 36 -9.21 15.39 11.27
C CYS A 36 -8.34 16.56 10.78
N ALA A 37 -7.03 16.45 10.96
CA ALA A 37 -6.10 17.41 10.36
C ALA A 37 -6.16 17.27 8.84
N ALA A 38 -6.35 18.39 8.12
CA ALA A 38 -6.26 18.42 6.68
C ALA A 38 -4.77 18.37 6.26
N GLY A 39 -4.44 17.50 5.29
CA GLY A 39 -3.08 17.37 4.77
C GLY A 39 -2.80 18.36 3.65
N ASP A 40 -3.62 18.32 2.61
CA ASP A 40 -3.48 19.14 1.40
C ASP A 40 -4.60 20.18 1.34
N TRP A 41 -4.26 21.41 1.00
CA TRP A 41 -5.21 22.52 0.92
C TRP A 41 -5.43 22.92 -0.54
N ASP A 42 -6.59 22.52 -1.07
CA ASP A 42 -7.04 22.88 -2.41
C ASP A 42 -7.95 24.10 -2.31
N ILE A 43 -7.69 25.09 -3.16
CA ILE A 43 -8.49 26.30 -3.28
C ILE A 43 -9.06 26.34 -4.71
N THR A 44 -10.31 26.75 -4.83
CA THR A 44 -10.93 26.97 -6.13
C THR A 44 -11.40 28.42 -6.25
N THR A 45 -11.32 29.01 -7.45
CA THR A 45 -11.58 30.44 -7.68
C THR A 45 -12.16 30.68 -9.07
N ASP A 46 -12.85 31.80 -9.27
CA ASP A 46 -13.26 32.26 -10.60
C ASP A 46 -12.17 33.02 -11.35
N ALA A 47 -10.99 33.24 -10.71
CA ALA A 47 -9.81 33.81 -11.40
C ALA A 47 -9.24 32.77 -12.38
N GLU A 48 -8.91 33.21 -13.59
CA GLU A 48 -8.17 32.40 -14.57
C GLU A 48 -6.68 32.29 -14.22
N PRO A 49 -5.94 31.28 -14.73
CA PRO A 49 -4.55 31.04 -14.34
C PRO A 49 -3.65 32.27 -14.42
N GLU A 50 -3.74 33.07 -15.51
CA GLU A 50 -2.93 34.26 -15.68
C GLU A 50 -3.29 35.37 -14.67
N GLN A 51 -4.50 35.33 -14.12
CA GLN A 51 -4.95 36.24 -13.07
C GLN A 51 -4.41 35.82 -11.73
N ILE A 52 -4.42 34.50 -11.46
CA ILE A 52 -3.79 33.89 -10.25
C ILE A 52 -2.30 34.22 -10.23
N GLU A 53 -1.58 34.02 -11.35
CA GLU A 53 -0.16 34.35 -11.47
C GLU A 53 0.13 35.83 -11.18
N ARG A 54 -0.72 36.72 -11.63
CA ARG A 54 -0.58 38.17 -11.36
C ARG A 54 -0.78 38.51 -9.89
N VAL A 55 -1.77 37.89 -9.22
CA VAL A 55 -2.04 38.11 -7.79
C VAL A 55 -0.86 37.61 -6.93
N PHE A 56 -0.21 36.53 -7.36
CA PHE A 56 0.89 35.91 -6.63
C PHE A 56 2.25 36.09 -7.29
N SER A 57 2.44 37.14 -8.13
CA SER A 57 3.68 37.40 -8.85
C SER A 57 4.92 37.60 -7.99
N GLY A 58 4.77 37.84 -6.67
CA GLY A 58 5.86 37.91 -5.70
C GLY A 58 6.24 36.59 -5.05
N GLU A 59 5.52 35.51 -5.34
CA GLU A 59 5.69 34.22 -4.73
C GLU A 59 6.31 33.19 -5.71
N ARG A 60 6.74 32.05 -5.18
CA ARG A 60 7.19 30.96 -6.04
C ARG A 60 5.99 30.19 -6.59
N LEU A 61 5.84 30.19 -7.90
CA LEU A 61 4.78 29.50 -8.62
C LEU A 61 5.29 28.20 -9.26
N ILE A 62 4.42 27.18 -9.31
CA ILE A 62 4.66 25.91 -10.00
C ILE A 62 3.52 25.71 -10.99
N GLU A 63 3.83 25.75 -12.28
CA GLU A 63 2.88 25.86 -13.40
C GLU A 63 2.51 24.50 -14.02
N THR A 64 2.82 23.39 -13.36
CA THR A 64 2.61 22.03 -13.92
C THR A 64 1.15 21.69 -14.26
N GLY A 65 0.19 22.45 -13.73
CA GLY A 65 -1.26 22.26 -13.91
C GLY A 65 -1.97 23.25 -14.81
N LEU A 66 -1.29 24.24 -15.41
CA LEU A 66 -1.89 25.36 -16.16
C LEU A 66 -2.94 24.94 -17.21
N ARG A 67 -2.65 23.90 -17.99
CA ARG A 67 -3.60 23.37 -18.99
C ARG A 67 -4.94 22.91 -18.42
N HIS A 68 -4.99 22.66 -17.11
CA HIS A 68 -6.17 22.23 -16.38
C HIS A 68 -6.69 23.31 -15.42
N GLY A 69 -6.15 24.53 -15.52
CA GLY A 69 -6.57 25.65 -14.70
C GLY A 69 -5.98 25.66 -13.28
N THR A 70 -4.93 24.88 -12.99
CA THR A 70 -4.32 24.80 -11.66
C THR A 70 -2.96 25.47 -11.63
N VAL A 71 -2.76 26.35 -10.64
CA VAL A 71 -1.48 26.99 -10.29
C VAL A 71 -1.16 26.59 -8.84
N THR A 72 0.04 26.09 -8.58
CA THR A 72 0.49 25.85 -7.20
C THR A 72 1.32 27.03 -6.73
N VAL A 73 0.87 27.66 -5.63
CA VAL A 73 1.56 28.77 -4.97
C VAL A 73 2.27 28.24 -3.74
N LEU A 74 3.56 28.54 -3.59
CA LEU A 74 4.33 28.18 -2.40
C LEU A 74 4.40 29.37 -1.46
N LEU A 75 3.66 29.31 -0.33
CA LEU A 75 3.66 30.31 0.73
C LEU A 75 4.29 29.77 2.00
N ASP A 76 5.37 30.39 2.46
CA ASP A 76 6.11 29.96 3.67
C ASP A 76 6.43 28.46 3.71
N GLY A 77 6.72 27.88 2.54
CA GLY A 77 7.02 26.46 2.40
C GLY A 77 5.80 25.55 2.28
N LEU A 78 4.56 26.09 2.42
CA LEU A 78 3.32 25.35 2.21
C LEU A 78 2.88 25.43 0.75
N PRO A 79 2.80 24.33 0.01
CA PRO A 79 2.23 24.31 -1.33
C PRO A 79 0.70 24.38 -1.26
N LEU A 80 0.10 25.33 -1.98
CA LEU A 80 -1.33 25.52 -2.08
C LEU A 80 -1.75 25.43 -3.54
N GLU A 81 -2.63 24.47 -3.85
CA GLU A 81 -3.16 24.32 -5.22
C GLU A 81 -4.38 25.20 -5.41
N ILE A 82 -4.27 26.17 -6.35
CA ILE A 82 -5.35 27.08 -6.70
C ILE A 82 -5.85 26.70 -8.10
N THR A 83 -7.12 26.31 -8.19
CA THR A 83 -7.73 25.83 -9.44
C THR A 83 -8.87 26.76 -9.86
N THR A 84 -8.84 27.20 -11.11
CA THR A 84 -9.93 27.96 -11.72
C THR A 84 -11.20 27.13 -11.82
N TYR A 85 -12.38 27.71 -11.53
CA TYR A 85 -13.67 27.06 -11.75
C TYR A 85 -13.78 26.62 -13.21
N ARG A 86 -14.21 25.40 -13.42
CA ARG A 86 -14.27 24.84 -14.76
C ARG A 86 -15.43 23.86 -14.96
N VAL A 87 -15.80 23.72 -16.20
CA VAL A 87 -16.65 22.64 -16.69
C VAL A 87 -15.78 21.77 -17.58
N ASP A 88 -15.82 20.49 -17.30
CA ASP A 88 -15.11 19.49 -18.10
C ASP A 88 -15.95 19.18 -19.36
N GLY A 89 -15.32 19.15 -20.54
CA GLY A 89 -15.93 18.74 -21.79
C GLY A 89 -16.09 17.23 -21.92
N GLY A 90 -16.20 16.71 -23.16
CA GLY A 90 -16.26 15.27 -23.39
C GLY A 90 -15.02 14.54 -22.86
N TYR A 91 -15.11 13.21 -22.73
CA TYR A 91 -14.02 12.35 -22.28
C TYR A 91 -13.87 11.19 -23.25
N SER A 92 -12.97 11.31 -24.21
CA SER A 92 -12.73 10.26 -25.22
C SER A 92 -11.82 9.14 -24.71
N ASP A 93 -10.93 9.45 -23.76
CA ASP A 93 -9.94 8.50 -23.21
C ASP A 93 -10.31 7.95 -21.83
N HIS A 94 -11.52 8.22 -21.33
CA HIS A 94 -11.99 7.85 -19.98
C HIS A 94 -11.06 8.29 -18.84
N ARG A 95 -10.28 9.36 -19.05
CA ARG A 95 -9.31 9.85 -18.07
C ARG A 95 -9.26 11.37 -17.96
N ARG A 96 -9.17 12.05 -19.10
CA ARG A 96 -9.02 13.51 -19.16
C ARG A 96 -10.15 14.10 -19.97
N PRO A 97 -10.66 15.26 -19.55
CA PRO A 97 -11.60 15.95 -20.41
C PRO A 97 -10.90 16.33 -21.73
N ASP A 98 -11.59 16.14 -22.84
CA ASP A 98 -11.13 16.52 -24.18
C ASP A 98 -10.92 18.03 -24.28
N SER A 99 -11.71 18.79 -23.52
CA SER A 99 -11.60 20.23 -23.36
C SER A 99 -11.97 20.67 -21.96
N VAL A 100 -11.38 21.75 -21.50
CA VAL A 100 -11.71 22.42 -20.24
C VAL A 100 -12.20 23.82 -20.59
N THR A 101 -13.37 24.20 -20.09
CA THR A 101 -13.92 25.55 -20.23
C THR A 101 -13.98 26.18 -18.85
N PHE A 102 -13.32 27.33 -18.68
CA PHE A 102 -13.41 28.06 -17.43
C PHE A 102 -14.81 28.69 -17.28
N THR A 103 -15.30 28.71 -16.06
CA THR A 103 -16.60 29.27 -15.68
C THR A 103 -16.45 30.18 -14.47
N ARG A 104 -17.44 31.03 -14.23
CA ARG A 104 -17.53 31.85 -13.02
C ARG A 104 -18.49 31.22 -11.97
N SER A 105 -18.95 30.02 -12.21
CA SER A 105 -19.92 29.35 -11.37
C SER A 105 -19.25 28.33 -10.46
N LEU A 106 -19.14 28.63 -9.18
CA LEU A 106 -18.73 27.65 -8.16
C LEU A 106 -19.59 26.39 -8.22
N ARG A 107 -20.90 26.55 -8.48
CA ARG A 107 -21.84 25.43 -8.61
C ARG A 107 -21.39 24.44 -9.67
N ASP A 108 -20.97 24.91 -10.84
CA ASP A 108 -20.56 24.05 -11.95
C ASP A 108 -19.25 23.33 -11.61
N ASP A 109 -18.31 23.99 -10.92
CA ASP A 109 -17.08 23.36 -10.45
C ASP A 109 -17.34 22.27 -9.43
N LEU A 110 -18.29 22.46 -8.51
CA LEU A 110 -18.64 21.43 -7.53
C LEU A 110 -19.38 20.24 -8.17
N LEU A 111 -20.25 20.49 -9.15
CA LEU A 111 -21.03 19.44 -9.84
C LEU A 111 -20.19 18.50 -10.71
N ARG A 112 -18.97 18.89 -11.14
CA ARG A 112 -18.08 18.00 -11.91
C ARG A 112 -17.23 17.06 -11.04
N ARG A 113 -17.23 17.25 -9.71
CA ARG A 113 -16.42 16.46 -8.78
C ARG A 113 -16.88 15.00 -8.70
N ASP A 114 -16.06 14.15 -8.09
CA ASP A 114 -16.31 12.70 -8.03
C ASP A 114 -17.43 12.32 -7.05
N PHE A 115 -17.30 12.72 -5.79
CA PHE A 115 -18.22 12.33 -4.71
C PHE A 115 -18.76 13.52 -3.96
N THR A 116 -19.99 13.40 -3.46
CA THR A 116 -20.70 14.46 -2.72
C THR A 116 -19.87 14.99 -1.55
N MET A 117 -19.23 14.11 -0.77
CA MET A 117 -18.37 14.45 0.36
C MET A 117 -17.08 15.23 -0.04
N ASN A 118 -16.70 15.23 -1.31
CA ASN A 118 -15.58 16.00 -1.86
C ASN A 118 -16.06 17.22 -2.67
N ALA A 119 -17.37 17.36 -2.87
CA ALA A 119 -18.01 18.49 -3.56
C ALA A 119 -18.49 19.55 -2.55
N LEU A 120 -17.71 19.78 -1.53
CA LEU A 120 -17.92 20.77 -0.48
C LEU A 120 -16.94 21.92 -0.67
N ALA A 121 -17.41 23.16 -0.50
CA ALA A 121 -16.58 24.36 -0.48
C ALA A 121 -16.78 25.11 0.85
N TYR A 122 -15.74 25.77 1.32
CA TYR A 122 -15.79 26.53 2.56
C TYR A 122 -15.06 27.86 2.43
N HIS A 123 -15.68 28.90 2.97
CA HIS A 123 -15.07 30.20 3.14
C HIS A 123 -15.31 30.73 4.56
N PRO A 124 -14.33 31.38 5.23
CA PRO A 124 -14.46 31.83 6.59
C PRO A 124 -15.63 32.78 6.83
N GLN A 125 -15.96 33.63 5.87
CA GLN A 125 -17.02 34.64 5.99
C GLN A 125 -18.39 34.09 5.62
N THR A 126 -18.50 33.27 4.55
CA THR A 126 -19.77 32.78 4.02
C THR A 126 -20.15 31.38 4.55
N GLY A 127 -19.19 30.69 5.16
CA GLY A 127 -19.40 29.35 5.73
C GLY A 127 -19.28 28.23 4.71
N LEU A 128 -19.95 27.10 4.99
CA LEU A 128 -19.97 25.92 4.17
C LEU A 128 -20.96 26.05 3.01
N VAL A 129 -20.49 25.76 1.79
CA VAL A 129 -21.32 25.63 0.59
C VAL A 129 -21.42 24.15 0.24
N ASP A 130 -22.62 23.60 0.34
CA ASP A 130 -22.95 22.21 0.03
C ASP A 130 -24.19 22.17 -0.89
N ILE A 131 -23.96 21.87 -2.15
CA ILE A 131 -25.02 21.80 -3.17
C ILE A 131 -25.42 20.37 -3.52
N CYS A 132 -24.67 19.39 -3.03
CA CYS A 132 -24.82 17.98 -3.36
C CYS A 132 -25.26 17.11 -2.16
N GLY A 133 -25.46 17.70 -0.96
CA GLY A 133 -25.75 16.94 0.25
C GLY A 133 -24.53 16.20 0.82
N GLY A 134 -23.33 16.67 0.50
CA GLY A 134 -22.08 16.02 0.88
C GLY A 134 -21.83 16.01 2.40
N ALA A 135 -22.29 17.04 3.12
CA ALA A 135 -22.17 17.10 4.57
C ALA A 135 -23.04 16.04 5.26
N GLU A 136 -24.24 15.78 4.74
CA GLU A 136 -25.12 14.71 5.25
C GLU A 136 -24.52 13.33 4.95
N ASP A 137 -24.07 13.09 3.70
CA ASP A 137 -23.42 11.84 3.32
C ASP A 137 -22.15 11.59 4.18
N LEU A 138 -21.39 12.65 4.46
CA LEU A 138 -20.22 12.58 5.32
C LEU A 138 -20.58 12.20 6.76
N ALA A 139 -21.61 12.81 7.32
CA ALA A 139 -22.11 12.51 8.66
C ALA A 139 -22.64 11.08 8.80
N ARG A 140 -23.23 10.54 7.71
CA ARG A 140 -23.77 9.17 7.63
C ARG A 140 -22.71 8.14 7.26
N GLY A 141 -21.49 8.56 6.91
CA GLY A 141 -20.42 7.66 6.46
C GLY A 141 -20.73 7.02 5.10
N VAL A 142 -21.21 7.80 4.13
CA VAL A 142 -21.63 7.32 2.82
C VAL A 142 -20.73 7.91 1.72
N VAL A 143 -20.28 7.06 0.80
CA VAL A 143 -19.63 7.44 -0.46
C VAL A 143 -20.68 7.42 -1.56
N ARG A 144 -21.04 8.60 -2.07
CA ARG A 144 -22.02 8.79 -3.14
C ARG A 144 -21.42 9.59 -4.28
N CYS A 145 -21.62 9.18 -5.54
CA CYS A 145 -21.25 9.98 -6.70
C CYS A 145 -22.04 11.28 -6.78
N VAL A 146 -21.41 12.34 -7.30
CA VAL A 146 -22.13 13.56 -7.67
C VAL A 146 -22.92 13.30 -8.95
N GLY A 147 -24.24 13.48 -8.90
CA GLY A 147 -25.13 13.22 -10.05
C GLY A 147 -25.25 11.75 -10.41
N GLU A 148 -25.25 11.44 -11.70
CA GLU A 148 -25.43 10.06 -12.20
C GLU A 148 -24.11 9.26 -12.12
N PRO A 149 -24.05 8.16 -11.37
CA PRO A 149 -22.80 7.41 -11.14
C PRO A 149 -22.16 6.86 -12.41
N GLU A 150 -22.95 6.24 -13.32
CA GLU A 150 -22.39 5.67 -14.56
C GLU A 150 -21.74 6.75 -15.44
N ARG A 151 -22.37 7.90 -15.53
CA ARG A 151 -21.79 9.03 -16.25
C ARG A 151 -20.45 9.43 -15.63
N ARG A 152 -20.38 9.57 -14.30
CA ARG A 152 -19.16 9.92 -13.58
C ARG A 152 -18.03 8.92 -13.80
N PHE A 153 -18.35 7.61 -13.82
CA PHE A 153 -17.36 6.56 -14.05
C PHE A 153 -16.89 6.50 -15.51
N ARG A 154 -17.76 6.80 -16.48
CA ARG A 154 -17.37 6.89 -17.89
C ARG A 154 -16.48 8.10 -18.20
N GLU A 155 -16.61 9.18 -17.46
CA GLU A 155 -15.72 10.35 -17.54
C GLU A 155 -14.30 9.99 -17.07
N ASP A 156 -14.13 9.43 -15.87
CA ASP A 156 -12.84 8.91 -15.37
C ASP A 156 -13.07 7.59 -14.64
N GLY A 157 -12.68 6.48 -15.27
CA GLY A 157 -12.78 5.13 -14.70
C GLY A 157 -12.04 4.98 -13.37
N LEU A 158 -11.06 5.83 -13.06
CA LEU A 158 -10.35 5.79 -11.78
C LEU A 158 -11.29 6.12 -10.61
N ARG A 159 -12.37 6.87 -10.84
CA ARG A 159 -13.36 7.17 -9.81
C ARG A 159 -13.95 5.89 -9.18
N ILE A 160 -13.99 4.77 -9.92
CA ILE A 160 -14.37 3.46 -9.38
C ILE A 160 -13.41 3.05 -8.25
N LEU A 161 -12.11 3.01 -8.52
CA LEU A 161 -11.12 2.65 -7.49
C LEU A 161 -11.06 3.68 -6.36
N ARG A 162 -11.29 4.96 -6.66
CA ARG A 162 -11.37 6.02 -5.64
C ARG A 162 -12.56 5.82 -4.70
N ALA A 163 -13.74 5.39 -5.21
CA ALA A 163 -14.89 5.04 -4.37
C ALA A 163 -14.54 3.91 -3.40
N LEU A 164 -13.96 2.82 -3.93
CA LEU A 164 -13.53 1.67 -3.14
C LEU A 164 -12.47 2.06 -2.10
N ARG A 165 -11.50 2.89 -2.49
CA ARG A 165 -10.49 3.42 -1.58
C ARG A 165 -11.10 4.27 -0.47
N PHE A 166 -12.02 5.18 -0.79
CA PHE A 166 -12.67 6.01 0.23
C PHE A 166 -13.50 5.16 1.19
N ALA A 167 -14.24 4.18 0.69
CA ALA A 167 -14.97 3.24 1.54
C ALA A 167 -14.02 2.48 2.48
N SER A 168 -12.88 2.04 1.97
CA SER A 168 -11.87 1.34 2.76
C SER A 168 -11.18 2.23 3.79
N VAL A 169 -10.65 3.39 3.36
CA VAL A 169 -9.83 4.27 4.22
C VAL A 169 -10.67 4.99 5.28
N LEU A 170 -11.86 5.46 4.89
CA LEU A 170 -12.73 6.21 5.79
C LEU A 170 -13.65 5.31 6.63
N GLY A 171 -13.75 4.02 6.30
CA GLY A 171 -14.70 3.09 6.93
C GLY A 171 -16.15 3.37 6.53
N PHE A 172 -16.38 3.93 5.34
CA PHE A 172 -17.69 4.33 4.84
C PHE A 172 -18.32 3.21 4.01
N THR A 173 -19.66 3.24 3.90
CA THR A 173 -20.41 2.41 2.97
C THR A 173 -20.56 3.12 1.63
N ILE A 174 -20.66 2.36 0.54
CA ILE A 174 -20.96 2.93 -0.77
C ILE A 174 -22.48 2.94 -0.98
N GLU A 175 -23.00 4.08 -1.45
CA GLU A 175 -24.41 4.23 -1.71
C GLU A 175 -24.87 3.22 -2.77
N PRO A 176 -26.08 2.60 -2.65
CA PRO A 176 -26.51 1.46 -3.47
C PRO A 176 -26.48 1.68 -4.99
N GLU A 177 -26.90 2.86 -5.50
CA GLU A 177 -26.83 3.16 -6.94
C GLU A 177 -25.38 3.33 -7.40
N THR A 178 -24.55 3.97 -6.58
CA THR A 178 -23.12 4.11 -6.81
C THR A 178 -22.42 2.74 -6.83
N ALA A 179 -22.76 1.84 -5.89
CA ALA A 179 -22.23 0.48 -5.85
C ALA A 179 -22.66 -0.34 -7.09
N ALA A 180 -23.93 -0.30 -7.45
CA ALA A 180 -24.43 -0.97 -8.64
C ALA A 180 -23.76 -0.47 -9.93
N ALA A 181 -23.50 0.85 -10.03
CA ALA A 181 -22.78 1.43 -11.17
C ALA A 181 -21.29 1.02 -11.19
N ILE A 182 -20.63 0.86 -10.03
CA ILE A 182 -19.27 0.33 -9.93
C ILE A 182 -19.19 -1.05 -10.61
N HIS A 183 -20.07 -1.98 -10.28
CA HIS A 183 -20.10 -3.31 -10.89
C HIS A 183 -20.35 -3.24 -12.41
N ARG A 184 -21.33 -2.43 -12.86
CA ARG A 184 -21.63 -2.28 -14.29
C ARG A 184 -20.48 -1.64 -15.09
N CYS A 185 -19.72 -0.74 -14.48
CA CYS A 185 -18.65 0.01 -15.14
C CYS A 185 -17.24 -0.58 -14.87
N ALA A 186 -17.12 -1.73 -14.19
CA ALA A 186 -15.85 -2.32 -13.77
C ALA A 186 -14.84 -2.50 -14.92
N GLU A 187 -15.31 -2.85 -16.12
CA GLU A 187 -14.44 -3.05 -17.29
C GLU A 187 -13.68 -1.77 -17.71
N LEU A 188 -14.11 -0.58 -17.31
CA LEU A 188 -13.39 0.67 -17.55
C LEU A 188 -12.00 0.67 -16.88
N LEU A 189 -11.79 -0.13 -15.83
CA LEU A 189 -10.51 -0.26 -15.14
C LEU A 189 -9.40 -0.78 -16.05
N ARG A 190 -9.71 -1.47 -17.15
CA ARG A 190 -8.72 -1.98 -18.12
C ARG A 190 -8.00 -0.88 -18.89
N TYR A 191 -8.60 0.30 -18.99
CA TYR A 191 -8.05 1.44 -19.75
C TYR A 191 -7.21 2.37 -18.88
N LEU A 192 -7.09 2.10 -17.59
CA LEU A 192 -6.37 2.96 -16.67
C LEU A 192 -4.85 2.71 -16.71
N ALA A 193 -4.09 3.76 -16.50
CA ALA A 193 -2.65 3.64 -16.30
C ALA A 193 -2.34 2.82 -15.05
N ALA A 194 -1.43 1.87 -15.20
CA ALA A 194 -1.07 0.90 -14.16
C ALA A 194 -0.63 1.56 -12.85
N GLU A 195 0.10 2.67 -12.94
CA GLU A 195 0.58 3.42 -11.77
C GLU A 195 -0.56 4.04 -10.97
N ARG A 196 -1.62 4.52 -11.66
CA ARG A 196 -2.81 5.06 -11.00
C ARG A 196 -3.58 3.94 -10.28
N VAL A 197 -3.73 2.80 -10.95
CA VAL A 197 -4.36 1.59 -10.37
C VAL A 197 -3.59 1.13 -9.14
N LEU A 198 -2.26 0.99 -9.24
CA LEU A 198 -1.41 0.60 -8.12
C LEU A 198 -1.57 1.54 -6.91
N SER A 199 -1.55 2.86 -7.17
CA SER A 199 -1.68 3.88 -6.11
C SER A 199 -3.01 3.76 -5.36
N GLU A 200 -4.14 3.64 -6.08
CA GLU A 200 -5.46 3.53 -5.47
C GLU A 200 -5.63 2.18 -4.73
N LEU A 201 -5.18 1.07 -5.34
CA LEU A 201 -5.23 -0.25 -4.71
C LEU A 201 -4.38 -0.32 -3.45
N THR A 202 -3.18 0.26 -3.46
CA THR A 202 -2.30 0.29 -2.27
C THR A 202 -2.97 1.04 -1.12
N LYS A 203 -3.57 2.20 -1.39
CA LYS A 203 -4.30 2.97 -0.38
C LYS A 203 -5.55 2.23 0.11
N LEU A 204 -6.27 1.56 -0.79
CA LEU A 204 -7.43 0.73 -0.45
C LEU A 204 -7.02 -0.39 0.50
N LEU A 205 -5.98 -1.14 0.15
CA LEU A 205 -5.48 -2.26 0.97
C LEU A 205 -5.04 -1.82 2.37
N CYS A 206 -4.49 -0.61 2.50
CA CYS A 206 -4.08 -0.05 3.79
C CYS A 206 -5.23 0.59 4.58
N GLY A 207 -6.45 0.63 4.04
CA GLY A 207 -7.62 1.13 4.75
C GLY A 207 -8.09 0.21 5.87
N GLN A 208 -8.74 0.81 6.87
CA GLN A 208 -9.27 0.08 8.03
C GLN A 208 -10.41 -0.88 7.67
N ASN A 209 -11.12 -0.62 6.56
CA ASN A 209 -12.28 -1.40 6.09
C ASN A 209 -11.96 -2.17 4.79
N ALA A 210 -10.69 -2.47 4.54
CA ALA A 210 -10.23 -3.13 3.32
C ALA A 210 -10.95 -4.48 3.09
N GLY A 211 -11.12 -5.29 4.15
CA GLY A 211 -11.75 -6.60 4.05
C GLY A 211 -13.20 -6.55 3.57
N ALA A 212 -14.01 -5.60 4.04
CA ALA A 212 -15.39 -5.45 3.57
C ALA A 212 -15.44 -5.09 2.08
N VAL A 213 -14.57 -4.16 1.65
CA VAL A 213 -14.46 -3.77 0.23
C VAL A 213 -13.99 -4.93 -0.65
N LEU A 214 -13.01 -5.72 -0.18
CA LEU A 214 -12.52 -6.90 -0.90
C LEU A 214 -13.61 -7.97 -1.06
N ARG A 215 -14.49 -8.15 -0.06
CA ARG A 215 -15.61 -9.11 -0.16
C ARG A 215 -16.67 -8.64 -1.14
N GLU A 216 -17.11 -7.40 -1.03
CA GLU A 216 -18.22 -6.86 -1.79
C GLU A 216 -17.87 -6.64 -3.27
N PHE A 217 -16.64 -6.16 -3.55
CA PHE A 217 -16.20 -5.76 -4.88
C PHE A 217 -15.10 -6.66 -5.47
N SER A 218 -15.09 -7.93 -5.11
CA SER A 218 -14.08 -8.90 -5.58
C SER A 218 -14.04 -9.02 -7.11
N ASP A 219 -15.17 -9.04 -7.77
CA ASP A 219 -15.33 -9.07 -9.23
C ASP A 219 -14.74 -7.83 -9.91
N VAL A 220 -14.92 -6.66 -9.30
CA VAL A 220 -14.36 -5.38 -9.77
C VAL A 220 -12.84 -5.37 -9.64
N LEU A 221 -12.32 -5.81 -8.50
CA LEU A 221 -10.88 -5.89 -8.23
C LEU A 221 -10.17 -6.94 -9.11
N ALA A 222 -10.90 -7.96 -9.54
CA ALA A 222 -10.41 -8.95 -10.50
C ALA A 222 -10.32 -8.43 -11.95
N VAL A 223 -10.71 -7.21 -12.25
CA VAL A 223 -10.49 -6.60 -13.57
C VAL A 223 -9.02 -6.20 -13.75
N PRO A 224 -8.42 -5.40 -12.85
CA PRO A 224 -6.98 -5.10 -12.91
C PRO A 224 -6.08 -6.28 -12.48
N ILE A 225 -6.59 -7.22 -11.67
CA ILE A 225 -5.85 -8.40 -11.18
C ILE A 225 -6.67 -9.66 -11.47
N PRO A 226 -6.73 -10.12 -12.73
CA PRO A 226 -7.57 -11.27 -13.12
C PRO A 226 -7.14 -12.59 -12.45
N GLU A 227 -5.93 -12.68 -11.94
CA GLU A 227 -5.40 -13.82 -11.20
C GLU A 227 -6.12 -14.07 -9.87
N LEU A 228 -6.91 -13.11 -9.37
CA LEU A 228 -7.74 -13.30 -8.17
C LEU A 228 -8.97 -14.16 -8.45
N ARG A 229 -9.51 -14.16 -9.69
CA ARG A 229 -10.76 -14.87 -10.03
C ARG A 229 -10.76 -16.36 -9.67
N PRO A 230 -9.69 -17.14 -9.92
CA PRO A 230 -9.66 -18.56 -9.55
C PRO A 230 -9.76 -18.83 -8.05
N MET A 231 -9.54 -17.81 -7.20
CA MET A 231 -9.60 -17.95 -5.74
C MET A 231 -11.04 -17.89 -5.21
N PHE A 232 -11.96 -17.28 -5.97
CA PHE A 232 -13.35 -17.04 -5.53
C PHE A 232 -14.12 -18.35 -5.45
N GLY A 233 -14.66 -18.66 -4.27
CA GLY A 233 -15.39 -19.90 -4.03
C GLY A 233 -14.55 -21.18 -4.13
N PHE A 234 -13.21 -21.07 -4.20
CA PHE A 234 -12.34 -22.22 -4.32
C PHE A 234 -12.21 -22.95 -2.97
N ALA A 235 -12.92 -24.05 -2.82
CA ALA A 235 -12.90 -24.88 -1.60
C ALA A 235 -11.55 -25.53 -1.39
N GLN A 236 -11.00 -25.42 -0.16
CA GLN A 236 -9.66 -25.92 0.13
C GLN A 236 -9.62 -27.41 0.49
N HIS A 237 -10.76 -28.00 0.88
CA HIS A 237 -10.87 -29.43 1.28
C HIS A 237 -9.81 -29.85 2.31
N ASN A 238 -9.51 -28.99 3.27
CA ASN A 238 -8.46 -29.22 4.24
C ASN A 238 -8.94 -28.79 5.63
N PRO A 239 -8.79 -29.61 6.70
CA PRO A 239 -9.30 -29.30 8.04
C PRO A 239 -8.68 -28.05 8.67
N HIS A 240 -7.52 -27.60 8.19
CA HIS A 240 -6.88 -26.36 8.62
C HIS A 240 -7.56 -25.11 8.07
N HIS A 241 -8.48 -25.25 7.10
CA HIS A 241 -9.17 -24.14 6.45
C HIS A 241 -10.68 -24.36 6.47
N ASP A 242 -11.41 -23.45 7.11
CA ASP A 242 -12.90 -23.40 7.17
C ASP A 242 -13.51 -22.45 6.13
N ARG A 243 -12.65 -21.77 5.34
CA ARG A 243 -13.01 -20.79 4.32
C ARG A 243 -12.48 -21.22 2.96
N ASP A 244 -13.10 -20.71 1.89
CA ASP A 244 -12.50 -20.78 0.56
C ASP A 244 -11.19 -19.94 0.50
N VAL A 245 -10.43 -20.06 -0.59
CA VAL A 245 -9.12 -19.37 -0.72
C VAL A 245 -9.29 -17.86 -0.66
N TRP A 246 -10.34 -17.29 -1.27
CA TRP A 246 -10.58 -15.84 -1.25
C TRP A 246 -10.98 -15.33 0.12
N GLN A 247 -11.94 -16.00 0.76
CA GLN A 247 -12.39 -15.63 2.10
C GLN A 247 -11.25 -15.70 3.13
N HIS A 248 -10.38 -16.72 3.01
CA HIS A 248 -9.15 -16.82 3.79
C HIS A 248 -8.23 -15.64 3.52
N THR A 249 -7.94 -15.34 2.24
CA THR A 249 -7.08 -14.21 1.85
C THR A 249 -7.59 -12.88 2.40
N VAL A 250 -8.90 -12.63 2.32
CA VAL A 250 -9.50 -11.42 2.90
C VAL A 250 -9.31 -11.37 4.41
N ALA A 251 -9.48 -12.49 5.12
CA ALA A 251 -9.24 -12.56 6.55
C ALA A 251 -7.77 -12.27 6.90
N VAL A 252 -6.80 -12.76 6.11
CA VAL A 252 -5.38 -12.43 6.29
C VAL A 252 -5.13 -10.93 6.11
N VAL A 253 -5.71 -10.31 5.08
CA VAL A 253 -5.63 -8.86 4.87
C VAL A 253 -6.21 -8.08 6.06
N GLU A 254 -7.27 -8.53 6.69
CA GLU A 254 -7.87 -7.87 7.87
C GLU A 254 -6.97 -7.92 9.11
N HIS A 255 -6.26 -9.04 9.30
CA HIS A 255 -5.46 -9.27 10.51
C HIS A 255 -4.03 -8.71 10.41
N ILE A 256 -3.52 -8.41 9.20
CA ILE A 256 -2.16 -7.92 9.02
C ILE A 256 -2.08 -6.40 9.21
N PRO A 257 -0.97 -5.84 9.72
CA PRO A 257 -0.78 -4.39 9.82
C PRO A 257 -1.02 -3.66 8.50
N PRO A 258 -1.56 -2.41 8.53
CA PRO A 258 -1.91 -1.64 7.32
C PRO A 258 -0.68 -1.01 6.64
N GLU A 259 0.36 -1.80 6.42
CA GLU A 259 1.57 -1.42 5.72
C GLU A 259 1.53 -1.91 4.27
N PRO A 260 1.92 -1.09 3.28
CA PRO A 260 1.81 -1.44 1.87
C PRO A 260 2.39 -2.81 1.51
N VAL A 261 3.61 -3.09 1.94
CA VAL A 261 4.30 -4.36 1.66
C VAL A 261 3.54 -5.55 2.26
N LEU A 262 3.12 -5.43 3.50
CA LEU A 262 2.40 -6.49 4.22
C LEU A 262 1.02 -6.74 3.61
N ARG A 263 0.26 -5.69 3.30
CA ARG A 263 -1.08 -5.81 2.71
C ARG A 263 -1.06 -6.41 1.31
N TRP A 264 -0.08 -6.05 0.48
CA TRP A 264 0.12 -6.69 -0.82
C TRP A 264 0.58 -8.14 -0.69
N ALA A 265 1.49 -8.45 0.25
CA ALA A 265 1.88 -9.83 0.52
C ALA A 265 0.67 -10.67 0.97
N ALA A 266 -0.17 -10.16 1.87
CA ALA A 266 -1.37 -10.82 2.33
C ALA A 266 -2.39 -11.04 1.20
N LEU A 267 -2.58 -10.08 0.29
CA LEU A 267 -3.49 -10.24 -0.84
C LEU A 267 -3.04 -11.33 -1.81
N LEU A 268 -1.73 -11.51 -2.00
CA LEU A 268 -1.16 -12.34 -3.08
C LEU A 268 -0.51 -13.65 -2.58
N HIS A 269 -0.43 -13.90 -1.24
CA HIS A 269 0.31 -15.06 -0.72
C HIS A 269 -0.23 -16.40 -1.24
N ASP A 270 -1.52 -16.51 -1.40
CA ASP A 270 -2.25 -17.72 -1.79
C ASP A 270 -2.80 -17.73 -3.23
N VAL A 271 -2.45 -16.73 -4.04
CA VAL A 271 -2.92 -16.65 -5.44
C VAL A 271 -2.51 -17.85 -6.30
N GLY A 272 -1.48 -18.58 -5.88
CA GLY A 272 -0.99 -19.81 -6.51
C GLY A 272 -1.68 -21.09 -6.02
N LYS A 273 -2.57 -21.05 -5.04
CA LYS A 273 -3.26 -22.26 -4.54
C LYS A 273 -4.13 -22.95 -5.57
N PRO A 274 -5.02 -22.25 -6.32
CA PRO A 274 -5.89 -22.92 -7.28
C PRO A 274 -5.13 -23.75 -8.33
N PRO A 275 -4.07 -23.26 -9.00
CA PRO A 275 -3.32 -24.06 -9.97
C PRO A 275 -2.45 -25.15 -9.36
N CYS A 276 -2.21 -25.16 -8.06
CA CYS A 276 -1.42 -26.16 -7.34
C CYS A 276 -2.27 -27.19 -6.58
N PHE A 277 -3.59 -27.13 -6.74
CA PHE A 277 -4.50 -28.01 -6.03
C PHE A 277 -4.39 -29.47 -6.49
N SER A 278 -4.36 -30.38 -5.52
CA SER A 278 -4.53 -31.82 -5.70
C SER A 278 -5.38 -32.38 -4.59
N LEU A 279 -6.22 -33.34 -4.89
CA LEU A 279 -7.05 -34.04 -3.93
C LEU A 279 -6.46 -35.42 -3.68
N ALA A 280 -6.17 -35.76 -2.42
CA ALA A 280 -5.70 -37.09 -2.05
C ALA A 280 -6.86 -38.08 -1.98
N ASP A 281 -6.54 -39.39 -1.90
CA ASP A 281 -7.56 -40.47 -1.87
C ASP A 281 -8.47 -40.41 -0.64
N ASP A 282 -8.01 -39.78 0.44
CA ASP A 282 -8.78 -39.53 1.66
C ASP A 282 -9.67 -38.28 1.60
N GLY A 283 -9.70 -37.62 0.45
CA GLY A 283 -10.50 -36.41 0.24
C GLY A 283 -9.85 -35.13 0.78
N VAL A 284 -8.61 -35.17 1.27
CA VAL A 284 -7.87 -33.99 1.75
C VAL A 284 -7.22 -33.25 0.60
N GLY A 285 -7.44 -31.92 0.56
CA GLY A 285 -6.84 -31.05 -0.42
C GLY A 285 -5.40 -30.65 -0.05
N HIS A 286 -4.51 -30.70 -1.03
CA HIS A 286 -3.12 -30.29 -0.93
C HIS A 286 -2.75 -29.25 -1.98
N PHE A 287 -1.79 -28.36 -1.64
CA PHE A 287 -1.36 -27.24 -2.48
C PHE A 287 0.19 -27.22 -2.61
N TYR A 288 0.78 -28.36 -2.93
CA TYR A 288 2.24 -28.48 -3.01
C TYR A 288 2.86 -27.46 -3.97
N GLY A 289 3.83 -26.68 -3.48
CA GLY A 289 4.55 -25.69 -4.28
C GLY A 289 3.77 -24.37 -4.50
N HIS A 290 2.61 -24.16 -3.87
CA HIS A 290 1.82 -22.94 -4.03
C HIS A 290 2.59 -21.67 -3.66
N ALA A 291 3.46 -21.69 -2.66
CA ALA A 291 4.27 -20.52 -2.29
C ALA A 291 5.20 -20.07 -3.42
N ALA A 292 5.81 -21.03 -4.17
CA ALA A 292 6.61 -20.72 -5.33
C ALA A 292 5.75 -20.20 -6.49
N LYS A 293 4.59 -20.81 -6.72
CA LYS A 293 3.64 -20.37 -7.76
C LYS A 293 3.03 -19.00 -7.44
N SER A 294 2.67 -18.75 -6.18
CA SER A 294 2.22 -17.43 -5.73
C SER A 294 3.29 -16.37 -5.92
N THR A 295 4.56 -16.69 -5.66
CA THR A 295 5.70 -15.78 -5.89
C THR A 295 5.81 -15.41 -7.37
N GLU A 296 5.71 -16.39 -8.27
CA GLU A 296 5.74 -16.16 -9.74
C GLU A 296 4.58 -15.25 -10.18
N LEU A 297 3.35 -15.58 -9.77
CA LEU A 297 2.16 -14.80 -10.12
C LEU A 297 2.21 -13.40 -9.53
N ALA A 298 2.61 -13.25 -8.26
CA ALA A 298 2.76 -11.96 -7.61
C ALA A 298 3.80 -11.07 -8.31
N ASP A 299 4.95 -11.62 -8.72
CA ASP A 299 5.95 -10.86 -9.47
C ASP A 299 5.39 -10.36 -10.81
N ALA A 300 4.66 -11.19 -11.54
CA ALA A 300 4.01 -10.81 -12.79
C ALA A 300 2.93 -9.71 -12.58
N ILE A 301 2.08 -9.86 -11.56
CA ILE A 301 1.03 -8.87 -11.21
C ILE A 301 1.67 -7.53 -10.86
N LEU A 302 2.62 -7.51 -9.94
CA LEU A 302 3.26 -6.30 -9.44
C LEU A 302 4.11 -5.61 -10.52
N THR A 303 4.72 -6.38 -11.43
CA THR A 303 5.42 -5.86 -12.63
C THR A 303 4.43 -5.17 -13.58
N ARG A 304 3.29 -5.81 -13.88
CA ARG A 304 2.22 -5.26 -14.72
C ARG A 304 1.64 -3.98 -14.12
N LEU A 305 1.48 -3.92 -12.81
CA LEU A 305 1.03 -2.75 -12.07
C LEU A 305 2.12 -1.69 -11.88
N ARG A 306 3.35 -1.95 -12.35
CA ARG A 306 4.50 -1.03 -12.28
C ARG A 306 4.92 -0.67 -10.86
N MET A 307 4.84 -1.63 -9.94
CA MET A 307 5.43 -1.46 -8.62
C MET A 307 6.95 -1.33 -8.73
N ASP A 308 7.54 -0.50 -7.89
CA ASP A 308 8.99 -0.35 -7.82
C ASP A 308 9.69 -1.67 -7.45
N THR A 309 10.96 -1.79 -7.85
CA THR A 309 11.73 -3.03 -7.68
C THR A 309 11.92 -3.41 -6.21
N ALA A 310 12.09 -2.44 -5.32
CA ALA A 310 12.32 -2.71 -3.90
C ALA A 310 11.05 -3.28 -3.24
N GLY A 311 9.89 -2.64 -3.47
CA GLY A 311 8.59 -3.11 -3.02
C GLY A 311 8.27 -4.51 -3.56
N ARG A 312 8.43 -4.71 -4.88
CA ARG A 312 8.19 -6.00 -5.54
C ARG A 312 9.07 -7.11 -4.96
N THR A 313 10.38 -6.87 -4.81
CA THR A 313 11.31 -7.85 -4.24
C THR A 313 10.93 -8.21 -2.82
N ARG A 314 10.55 -7.22 -2.01
CA ARG A 314 10.15 -7.44 -0.62
C ARG A 314 8.87 -8.27 -0.52
N ILE A 315 7.84 -7.94 -1.29
CA ILE A 315 6.56 -8.66 -1.30
C ILE A 315 6.75 -10.10 -1.76
N THR A 316 7.46 -10.33 -2.87
CA THR A 316 7.72 -11.67 -3.39
C THR A 316 8.58 -12.50 -2.46
N GLN A 317 9.51 -11.88 -1.73
CA GLN A 317 10.29 -12.54 -0.68
C GLN A 317 9.37 -13.03 0.46
N LEU A 318 8.46 -12.20 0.96
CA LEU A 318 7.51 -12.60 2.00
C LEU A 318 6.62 -13.76 1.54
N ILE A 319 6.07 -13.67 0.33
CA ILE A 319 5.23 -14.71 -0.28
C ILE A 319 6.00 -16.01 -0.42
N ARG A 320 7.27 -15.97 -0.83
CA ARG A 320 8.10 -17.16 -0.99
C ARG A 320 8.29 -17.95 0.30
N TYR A 321 8.32 -17.25 1.44
CA TYR A 321 8.62 -17.86 2.75
C TYR A 321 7.41 -17.96 3.67
N HIS A 322 6.20 -17.58 3.22
CA HIS A 322 5.01 -17.55 4.09
C HIS A 322 4.55 -18.92 4.58
N ASP A 323 4.87 -19.99 3.86
CA ASP A 323 4.52 -21.38 4.22
C ASP A 323 5.69 -22.11 4.92
N LEU A 324 6.81 -21.42 5.21
CA LEU A 324 7.95 -22.03 5.89
C LEU A 324 7.66 -22.16 7.38
N PRO A 325 7.65 -23.39 7.96
CA PRO A 325 7.53 -23.54 9.40
C PRO A 325 8.77 -22.97 10.11
N ILE A 326 8.54 -22.13 11.13
CA ILE A 326 9.61 -21.45 11.87
C ILE A 326 9.51 -21.88 13.34
N ALA A 327 10.56 -22.57 13.83
CA ALA A 327 10.68 -22.86 15.24
C ALA A 327 11.11 -21.59 16.00
N PRO A 328 10.52 -21.31 17.20
CA PRO A 328 10.83 -20.12 18.00
C PRO A 328 12.13 -20.32 18.82
N GLU A 329 13.21 -20.65 18.15
CA GLU A 329 14.52 -20.93 18.73
C GLU A 329 15.58 -19.98 18.14
N ALA A 330 16.64 -19.70 18.90
CA ALA A 330 17.70 -18.77 18.52
C ALA A 330 18.35 -19.12 17.16
N LYS A 331 18.67 -20.38 16.93
CA LYS A 331 19.38 -20.83 15.72
C LYS A 331 18.53 -20.69 14.43
N PRO A 332 17.26 -21.18 14.32
CA PRO A 332 16.41 -20.94 13.17
C PRO A 332 16.16 -19.46 12.89
N VAL A 333 15.88 -18.67 13.93
CA VAL A 333 15.61 -17.23 13.79
C VAL A 333 16.87 -16.49 13.30
N ARG A 334 18.05 -16.78 13.87
CA ARG A 334 19.34 -16.19 13.45
C ARG A 334 19.66 -16.52 11.99
N ARG A 335 19.40 -17.75 11.53
CA ARG A 335 19.57 -18.14 10.13
C ARG A 335 18.62 -17.39 9.20
N LEU A 336 17.37 -17.15 9.62
CA LEU A 336 16.45 -16.31 8.86
C LEU A 336 16.92 -14.86 8.79
N MET A 337 17.40 -14.30 9.91
CA MET A 337 17.97 -12.94 9.95
C MET A 337 19.16 -12.80 8.99
N HIS A 338 20.06 -13.81 8.98
CA HIS A 338 21.16 -13.83 8.02
C HIS A 338 20.68 -13.85 6.57
N LYS A 339 19.68 -14.69 6.26
CA LYS A 339 19.21 -14.92 4.90
C LYS A 339 18.36 -13.77 4.34
N LEU A 340 17.49 -13.20 5.16
CA LEU A 340 16.46 -12.26 4.73
C LEU A 340 16.71 -10.82 5.22
N GLY A 341 17.49 -10.66 6.28
CA GLY A 341 17.61 -9.42 7.04
C GLY A 341 16.56 -9.33 8.16
N VAL A 342 16.76 -8.42 9.09
CA VAL A 342 15.94 -8.28 10.30
C VAL A 342 14.51 -7.88 9.97
N GLU A 343 14.34 -6.79 9.21
CA GLU A 343 13.01 -6.25 8.89
C GLU A 343 12.14 -7.22 8.08
N PRO A 344 12.65 -7.93 7.05
CA PRO A 344 11.86 -8.96 6.37
C PRO A 344 11.42 -10.10 7.29
N VAL A 345 12.22 -10.48 8.28
CA VAL A 345 11.85 -11.53 9.23
C VAL A 345 10.72 -11.07 10.16
N ARG A 346 10.75 -9.80 10.62
CA ARG A 346 9.61 -9.23 11.36
C ARG A 346 8.33 -9.23 10.55
N GLN A 347 8.43 -8.78 9.30
CA GLN A 347 7.30 -8.76 8.37
C GLN A 347 6.78 -10.18 8.07
N LEU A 348 7.68 -11.16 7.95
CA LEU A 348 7.33 -12.56 7.76
C LEU A 348 6.56 -13.12 8.96
N PHE A 349 6.98 -12.82 10.18
CA PHE A 349 6.23 -13.23 11.39
C PHE A 349 4.84 -12.57 11.44
N ALA A 350 4.73 -11.30 11.06
CA ALA A 350 3.43 -10.64 10.96
C ALA A 350 2.51 -11.32 9.93
N LEU A 351 3.06 -11.74 8.79
CA LEU A 351 2.31 -12.46 7.76
C LEU A 351 1.88 -13.85 8.27
N HIS A 352 2.76 -14.62 8.93
CA HIS A 352 2.41 -15.91 9.52
C HIS A 352 1.32 -15.81 10.59
N ILE A 353 1.37 -14.78 11.43
CA ILE A 353 0.35 -14.52 12.44
C ILE A 353 -1.00 -14.24 11.77
N ALA A 354 -1.01 -13.34 10.78
CA ALA A 354 -2.22 -12.98 10.06
C ALA A 354 -2.81 -14.18 9.28
N ASP A 355 -1.95 -14.96 8.61
CA ASP A 355 -2.33 -16.19 7.90
C ASP A 355 -2.99 -17.19 8.86
N THR A 356 -2.35 -17.43 10.01
CA THR A 356 -2.89 -18.33 11.04
C THR A 356 -4.24 -17.83 11.58
N CYS A 357 -4.42 -16.52 11.77
CA CYS A 357 -5.71 -15.93 12.16
C CYS A 357 -6.80 -16.10 11.07
N GLY A 358 -6.40 -16.21 9.82
CA GLY A 358 -7.29 -16.51 8.69
C GLY A 358 -7.66 -17.99 8.56
N GLN A 359 -6.96 -18.91 9.23
CA GLN A 359 -7.16 -20.34 9.22
C GLN A 359 -8.25 -20.80 10.21
N SER A 360 -8.53 -22.10 10.26
CA SER A 360 -9.48 -22.66 11.22
C SER A 360 -8.95 -22.61 12.67
N ALA A 361 -9.85 -22.73 13.65
CA ALA A 361 -9.52 -22.69 15.08
C ALA A 361 -8.46 -23.73 15.50
N ILE A 362 -8.31 -24.82 14.76
CA ILE A 362 -7.28 -25.86 15.00
C ILE A 362 -5.86 -25.26 14.94
N CYS A 363 -5.67 -24.24 14.13
CA CYS A 363 -4.37 -23.59 13.93
C CYS A 363 -4.04 -22.51 14.97
N ALA A 364 -4.99 -22.10 15.82
CA ALA A 364 -4.85 -20.94 16.72
C ALA A 364 -3.57 -20.96 17.60
N GLY A 365 -3.12 -22.13 18.01
CA GLY A 365 -1.89 -22.29 18.80
C GLY A 365 -0.61 -21.82 18.09
N ARG A 366 -0.61 -21.78 16.75
CA ARG A 366 0.55 -21.34 15.96
C ARG A 366 0.82 -19.83 16.09
N VAL A 367 -0.20 -19.03 16.41
CA VAL A 367 -0.03 -17.58 16.65
C VAL A 367 0.99 -17.35 17.76
N GLN A 368 0.87 -18.09 18.88
CA GLN A 368 1.81 -17.97 19.99
C GLN A 368 3.24 -18.37 19.58
N THR A 369 3.40 -19.39 18.73
CA THR A 369 4.70 -19.82 18.19
C THR A 369 5.40 -18.68 17.44
N TYR A 370 4.68 -17.98 16.56
CA TYR A 370 5.27 -16.87 15.78
C TYR A 370 5.48 -15.61 16.63
N GLN A 371 4.65 -15.34 17.62
CA GLN A 371 4.90 -14.28 18.62
C GLN A 371 6.16 -14.57 19.43
N GLU A 372 6.38 -15.83 19.83
CA GLU A 372 7.59 -16.24 20.53
C GLU A 372 8.83 -16.11 19.64
N ALA A 373 8.75 -16.51 18.36
CA ALA A 373 9.82 -16.29 17.40
C ALA A 373 10.18 -14.79 17.25
N GLY A 374 9.20 -13.91 17.34
CA GLY A 374 9.42 -12.46 17.39
C GLY A 374 10.19 -12.02 18.64
N ARG A 375 9.84 -12.54 19.81
CA ARG A 375 10.59 -12.27 21.06
C ARG A 375 12.02 -12.79 20.99
N VAL A 376 12.24 -13.97 20.40
CA VAL A 376 13.58 -14.53 20.17
C VAL A 376 14.40 -13.61 19.26
N LEU A 377 13.80 -13.07 18.18
CA LEU A 377 14.46 -12.11 17.31
C LEU A 377 14.88 -10.85 18.10
N ASP A 378 13.98 -10.31 18.93
CA ASP A 378 14.27 -9.12 19.74
C ASP A 378 15.39 -9.39 20.77
N ALA A 379 15.38 -10.57 21.39
CA ALA A 379 16.44 -10.99 22.31
C ALA A 379 17.80 -11.15 21.62
N LEU A 380 17.82 -11.69 20.39
CA LEU A 380 19.04 -11.79 19.59
C LEU A 380 19.61 -10.42 19.23
N LEU A 381 18.76 -9.45 18.89
CA LEU A 381 19.17 -8.08 18.61
C LEU A 381 19.69 -7.38 19.86
N ALA A 382 19.02 -7.55 21.00
CA ALA A 382 19.45 -6.95 22.27
C ALA A 382 20.79 -7.53 22.79
N ALA A 383 21.12 -8.76 22.40
CA ALA A 383 22.38 -9.42 22.72
C ALA A 383 23.50 -9.18 21.69
N ASP A 384 23.31 -8.26 20.74
CA ASP A 384 24.23 -8.04 19.63
C ASP A 384 24.67 -9.35 18.93
N ALA A 385 23.75 -10.27 18.75
CA ALA A 385 24.05 -11.58 18.21
C ALA A 385 24.58 -11.51 16.78
N CYS A 386 25.66 -12.22 16.52
CA CYS A 386 26.28 -12.31 15.20
C CYS A 386 25.39 -13.10 14.22
N PHE A 387 24.95 -12.46 13.14
CA PHE A 387 24.19 -13.07 12.04
C PHE A 387 24.62 -12.58 10.65
N SER A 388 25.62 -11.69 10.59
CA SER A 388 26.20 -11.23 9.32
C SER A 388 27.73 -11.24 9.38
N LEU A 389 28.38 -11.20 8.21
CA LEU A 389 29.85 -11.12 8.15
C LEU A 389 30.42 -9.88 8.82
N ARG A 390 29.62 -8.81 8.95
CA ARG A 390 30.02 -7.56 9.61
C ARG A 390 30.08 -7.68 11.12
N ASP A 391 29.31 -8.64 11.69
CA ASP A 391 29.20 -8.85 13.13
C ASP A 391 30.29 -9.78 13.65
N LEU A 392 31.09 -10.40 12.76
CA LEU A 392 32.20 -11.28 13.16
C LEU A 392 33.30 -10.49 13.86
N ALA A 393 33.84 -11.07 14.93
CA ALA A 393 35.01 -10.55 15.64
C ALA A 393 36.34 -10.71 14.86
N VAL A 394 36.29 -11.27 13.64
CA VAL A 394 37.38 -11.36 12.68
C VAL A 394 37.02 -10.77 11.35
N ASN A 395 37.99 -10.29 10.61
CA ASN A 395 37.79 -9.72 9.28
C ASN A 395 38.76 -10.32 8.24
N GLY A 396 38.66 -9.88 6.99
CA GLY A 396 39.51 -10.39 5.92
C GLY A 396 41.00 -10.22 6.15
N SER A 397 41.47 -9.16 6.83
CA SER A 397 42.88 -8.91 7.13
C SER A 397 43.41 -9.94 8.12
N ASP A 398 42.59 -10.35 9.08
CA ASP A 398 42.96 -11.37 10.06
C ASP A 398 43.22 -12.73 9.36
N LEU A 399 42.37 -13.08 8.40
CA LEU A 399 42.47 -14.33 7.65
C LEU A 399 43.58 -14.29 6.60
N LEU A 400 43.89 -13.12 6.03
CA LEU A 400 45.09 -12.92 5.20
C LEU A 400 46.38 -13.20 5.97
N ALA A 401 46.42 -12.82 7.27
CA ALA A 401 47.58 -13.09 8.15
C ALA A 401 47.78 -14.60 8.41
N LEU A 402 46.70 -15.42 8.34
CA LEU A 402 46.76 -16.89 8.40
C LEU A 402 47.23 -17.55 7.07
N GLY A 403 47.56 -16.74 6.06
CA GLY A 403 48.04 -17.25 4.76
C GLY A 403 46.96 -17.48 3.72
N LEU A 404 45.66 -17.27 4.01
CA LEU A 404 44.56 -17.37 3.04
C LEU A 404 44.65 -16.24 2.01
N ARG A 405 44.20 -16.49 0.77
CA ARG A 405 44.22 -15.51 -0.31
C ARG A 405 42.96 -15.63 -1.19
N GLY A 406 42.59 -14.54 -1.82
CA GLY A 406 41.51 -14.51 -2.82
C GLY A 406 40.17 -15.03 -2.28
N ARG A 407 39.56 -15.99 -3.00
CA ARG A 407 38.25 -16.56 -2.64
C ARG A 407 38.25 -17.35 -1.32
N ALA A 408 39.39 -17.92 -0.93
CA ALA A 408 39.53 -18.67 0.32
C ALA A 408 39.24 -17.79 1.56
N VAL A 409 39.54 -16.48 1.51
CA VAL A 409 39.21 -15.54 2.60
C VAL A 409 37.69 -15.44 2.78
N GLY A 410 36.94 -15.27 1.69
CA GLY A 410 35.47 -15.20 1.72
C GLY A 410 34.85 -16.50 2.24
N ALA A 411 35.35 -17.66 1.76
CA ALA A 411 34.89 -18.97 2.19
C ALA A 411 35.17 -19.19 3.70
N ALA A 412 36.32 -18.76 4.20
CA ALA A 412 36.66 -18.86 5.62
C ALA A 412 35.81 -17.94 6.50
N LEU A 413 35.53 -16.70 6.07
CA LEU A 413 34.60 -15.78 6.76
C LEU A 413 33.20 -16.39 6.84
N GLN A 414 32.69 -16.94 5.75
CA GLN A 414 31.38 -17.58 5.74
C GLN A 414 31.35 -18.81 6.68
N ALA A 415 32.39 -19.64 6.67
CA ALA A 415 32.49 -20.79 7.55
C ALA A 415 32.57 -20.40 9.04
N CYS A 416 33.27 -19.31 9.36
CA CYS A 416 33.29 -18.72 10.71
C CYS A 416 31.90 -18.26 11.12
N LEU A 417 31.19 -17.53 10.23
CA LEU A 417 29.82 -17.08 10.49
C LEU A 417 28.88 -18.25 10.71
N ASP A 418 28.94 -19.28 9.86
CA ASP A 418 28.11 -20.50 10.01
C ASP A 418 28.40 -21.21 11.33
N ALA A 419 29.67 -21.26 11.76
CA ALA A 419 30.07 -21.87 13.03
C ALA A 419 29.54 -21.07 14.24
N VAL A 420 29.53 -19.75 14.18
CA VAL A 420 28.94 -18.89 15.22
C VAL A 420 27.41 -19.03 15.25
N MET A 421 26.75 -18.99 14.09
CA MET A 421 25.29 -19.15 13.99
C MET A 421 24.83 -20.53 14.50
N ASP A 422 25.67 -21.55 14.32
CA ASP A 422 25.43 -22.91 14.80
C ASP A 422 25.86 -23.13 16.27
N GLU A 423 26.35 -22.07 16.94
CA GLU A 423 26.82 -22.10 18.34
C GLU A 423 27.99 -23.09 18.56
N ARG A 424 28.76 -23.39 17.50
CA ARG A 424 29.94 -24.27 17.56
C ARG A 424 31.19 -23.55 18.01
N VAL A 425 31.26 -22.22 17.74
CA VAL A 425 32.39 -21.37 18.09
C VAL A 425 31.86 -20.04 18.63
N ALA A 426 32.45 -19.54 19.71
CA ALA A 426 32.13 -18.20 20.21
C ALA A 426 32.55 -17.12 19.21
N ASN A 427 31.79 -16.03 19.12
CA ASN A 427 32.19 -14.87 18.30
C ASN A 427 33.28 -14.06 18.98
N GLU A 428 34.41 -14.68 19.21
CA GLU A 428 35.62 -14.10 19.79
C GLU A 428 36.77 -14.26 18.82
N ARG A 429 37.57 -13.20 18.66
CA ARG A 429 38.66 -13.18 17.67
C ARG A 429 39.61 -14.38 17.78
N ALA A 430 40.00 -14.75 19.01
CA ALA A 430 40.92 -15.89 19.23
C ALA A 430 40.29 -17.24 18.84
N ALA A 431 39.03 -17.45 19.22
CA ALA A 431 38.30 -18.67 18.91
C ALA A 431 38.08 -18.84 17.40
N LEU A 432 37.73 -17.76 16.71
CA LEU A 432 37.51 -17.76 15.26
C LEU A 432 38.78 -17.96 14.47
N LEU A 433 39.91 -17.38 14.89
CA LEU A 433 41.21 -17.61 14.26
C LEU A 433 41.70 -19.05 14.46
N ALA A 434 41.48 -19.65 15.64
CA ALA A 434 41.80 -21.05 15.88
C ALA A 434 40.92 -21.96 14.96
N TYR A 435 39.61 -21.72 14.90
CA TYR A 435 38.71 -22.45 14.02
C TYR A 435 39.13 -22.33 12.54
N ALA A 436 39.53 -21.13 12.09
CA ALA A 436 39.96 -20.92 10.73
C ALA A 436 41.29 -21.66 10.44
N ALA A 437 42.25 -21.63 11.40
CA ALA A 437 43.52 -22.33 11.28
C ALA A 437 43.36 -23.86 11.18
N GLU A 438 42.51 -24.44 11.99
CA GLU A 438 42.17 -25.88 11.94
C GLU A 438 41.57 -26.32 10.62
N ASN A 439 40.86 -25.43 9.92
CA ASN A 439 40.13 -25.72 8.70
C ASN A 439 40.80 -25.17 7.42
N LEU A 440 42.03 -24.69 7.47
CA LEU A 440 42.77 -24.07 6.33
C LEU A 440 42.71 -24.95 5.06
N HIS A 441 42.90 -26.27 5.20
CA HIS A 441 42.89 -27.22 4.11
C HIS A 441 41.55 -27.26 3.33
N ARG A 442 40.44 -26.93 3.97
CA ARG A 442 39.11 -26.86 3.34
C ARG A 442 38.94 -25.62 2.50
N PHE A 443 39.54 -24.52 2.92
CA PHE A 443 39.41 -23.22 2.25
C PHE A 443 40.37 -23.06 1.09
N ALA A 444 41.55 -23.72 1.14
CA ALA A 444 42.55 -23.67 0.07
C ALA A 444 42.08 -24.35 -1.23
N ASN A 445 41.07 -25.22 -1.16
CA ASN A 445 40.51 -25.98 -2.28
C ASN A 445 39.18 -25.40 -2.81
N SER A 446 38.73 -24.27 -2.27
CA SER A 446 37.51 -23.54 -2.65
C SER A 446 37.86 -22.27 -3.45
#